data_d357406dd5c1824bef3993872d8adc0b
#
_entry.id   d357406dd5c1824bef3993872d8adc0b
#
_cell.length_a   1.000
_cell.length_b   1.000
_cell.length_c   1.000
_cell.angle_alpha   90.00
_cell.angle_beta   90.00
_cell.angle_gamma   90.00
#
_symmetry.space_group_name_H-M   'P 1'
#
loop_
_entity.id
_entity.type
_entity.pdbx_description
1 polymer ?
#
loop_
_entity_poly.entity_id
_entity_poly.type
_entity_poly.pdbx_seq_one_letter_code
_entity_poly.pdbx_strand_id
1 'polypeptide(L)'
;MTDETRAHWVDAFWQFSTALYGTAEVEAACLELQDRDGLEVNLALFCLFAAQHRVRFELPVVQAMRTIGIVWGHEVVAPLRAARRSMKPHVAENETVGGLREEVKRVELAAEKAMQAALIDLFVTIEERDDTETPAEIAAHNFAAWFDEEGIDGDAPRASVATLVHAAFG
;
A
#
# COMPACT_ATOMS: atom_id res chain seq x y z
N MET A 1 0.49 7.03 23.04
CA MET A 1 1.69 6.75 22.21
C MET A 1 2.53 8.01 22.11
N THR A 2 3.86 7.92 22.24
CA THR A 2 4.74 9.08 22.07
C THR A 2 5.00 9.37 20.59
N ASP A 3 5.37 10.60 20.25
CA ASP A 3 5.74 10.96 18.87
C ASP A 3 6.90 10.13 18.33
N GLU A 4 7.87 9.76 19.19
CA GLU A 4 8.99 8.88 18.82
C GLU A 4 8.52 7.47 18.43
N THR A 5 7.56 6.91 19.16
CA THR A 5 6.99 5.58 18.85
C THR A 5 6.24 5.62 17.52
N ARG A 6 5.48 6.68 17.26
CA ARG A 6 4.78 6.88 16.00
C ARG A 6 5.78 6.98 14.83
N ALA A 7 6.80 7.83 14.95
CA ALA A 7 7.81 8.01 13.94
C ALA A 7 8.54 6.69 13.60
N HIS A 8 8.86 5.89 14.62
CA HIS A 8 9.45 4.57 14.44
C HIS A 8 8.57 3.66 13.57
N TRP A 9 7.26 3.59 13.83
CA TRP A 9 6.36 2.75 13.05
C TRP A 9 6.17 3.25 11.61
N VAL A 10 6.12 4.56 11.40
CA VAL A 10 6.06 5.16 10.06
C VAL A 10 7.32 4.80 9.25
N ASP A 11 8.50 4.93 9.85
CA ASP A 11 9.76 4.56 9.20
C ASP A 11 9.85 3.05 8.95
N ALA A 12 9.41 2.23 9.89
CA ALA A 12 9.39 0.77 9.74
C ALA A 12 8.49 0.34 8.59
N PHE A 13 7.29 0.89 8.46
CA PHE A 13 6.39 0.58 7.36
C PHE A 13 6.94 1.07 6.01
N TRP A 14 7.54 2.25 5.97
CA TRP A 14 8.19 2.74 4.76
C TRP A 14 9.35 1.85 4.30
N GLN A 15 10.21 1.43 5.23
CA GLN A 15 11.32 0.52 4.94
C GLN A 15 10.84 -0.85 4.48
N PHE A 16 9.83 -1.42 5.14
CA PHE A 16 9.19 -2.67 4.73
C PHE A 16 8.66 -2.57 3.31
N SER A 17 7.89 -1.52 3.02
CA SER A 17 7.27 -1.29 1.71
C SER A 17 8.30 -1.16 0.60
N THR A 18 9.36 -0.37 0.83
CA THR A 18 10.41 -0.14 -0.18
C THR A 18 11.28 -1.37 -0.41
N ALA A 19 11.57 -2.14 0.64
CA ALA A 19 12.34 -3.38 0.53
C ALA A 19 11.54 -4.44 -0.27
N LEU A 20 10.26 -4.60 0.04
CA LEU A 20 9.41 -5.57 -0.63
C LEU A 20 9.16 -5.20 -2.10
N TYR A 21 8.83 -3.93 -2.38
CA TYR A 21 8.61 -3.42 -3.73
C TYR A 21 9.87 -3.45 -4.62
N GLY A 22 11.05 -3.52 -4.02
CA GLY A 22 12.32 -3.62 -4.74
C GLY A 22 12.54 -4.95 -5.49
N THR A 23 11.68 -5.95 -5.33
CA THR A 23 11.72 -7.20 -6.08
C THR A 23 10.84 -7.12 -7.33
N ALA A 24 11.33 -7.62 -8.47
CA ALA A 24 10.62 -7.53 -9.75
C ALA A 24 9.25 -8.21 -9.72
N GLU A 25 9.14 -9.31 -9.00
CA GLU A 25 7.88 -10.07 -8.86
C GLU A 25 6.83 -9.30 -8.07
N VAL A 26 7.25 -8.62 -7.00
CA VAL A 26 6.36 -7.78 -6.19
C VAL A 26 5.93 -6.54 -6.95
N GLU A 27 6.86 -5.87 -7.65
CA GLU A 27 6.54 -4.72 -8.50
C GLU A 27 5.47 -5.10 -9.54
N ALA A 28 5.65 -6.23 -10.24
CA ALA A 28 4.70 -6.71 -11.23
C ALA A 28 3.32 -7.01 -10.60
N ALA A 29 3.27 -7.71 -9.47
CA ALA A 29 2.03 -8.01 -8.75
C ALA A 29 1.30 -6.74 -8.27
N CYS A 30 2.04 -5.76 -7.75
CA CYS A 30 1.49 -4.46 -7.35
C CYS A 30 0.92 -3.68 -8.54
N LEU A 31 1.62 -3.67 -9.67
CA LEU A 31 1.14 -3.01 -10.90
C LEU A 31 -0.12 -3.69 -11.44
N GLU A 32 -0.22 -5.02 -11.38
CA GLU A 32 -1.42 -5.74 -11.75
C GLU A 32 -2.62 -5.35 -10.85
N LEU A 33 -2.44 -5.36 -9.53
CA LEU A 33 -3.49 -4.94 -8.60
C LEU A 33 -3.94 -3.50 -8.88
N GLN A 34 -3.00 -2.59 -9.15
CA GLN A 34 -3.30 -1.19 -9.39
C GLN A 34 -3.93 -0.93 -10.75
N ASP A 35 -3.31 -1.42 -11.84
CA ASP A 35 -3.66 -1.01 -13.20
C ASP A 35 -4.81 -1.86 -13.78
N ARG A 36 -4.96 -3.11 -13.35
CA ARG A 36 -6.03 -4.01 -13.77
C ARG A 36 -7.23 -3.99 -12.82
N ASP A 37 -6.96 -4.08 -11.52
CA ASP A 37 -8.00 -4.28 -10.52
C ASP A 37 -8.39 -2.98 -9.81
N GLY A 38 -7.67 -1.88 -10.05
CA GLY A 38 -7.95 -0.56 -9.48
C GLY A 38 -7.67 -0.46 -7.97
N LEU A 39 -6.88 -1.40 -7.44
CA LEU A 39 -6.59 -1.50 -6.01
C LEU A 39 -5.41 -0.60 -5.61
N GLU A 40 -5.46 -0.09 -4.39
CA GLU A 40 -4.41 0.79 -3.86
C GLU A 40 -3.26 -0.04 -3.28
N VAL A 41 -2.07 0.11 -3.87
CA VAL A 41 -0.87 -0.66 -3.50
C VAL A 41 -0.46 -0.45 -2.03
N ASN A 42 -0.60 0.77 -1.49
CA ASN A 42 -0.28 1.02 -0.09
C ASN A 42 -1.20 0.25 0.88
N LEU A 43 -2.46 0.00 0.51
CA LEU A 43 -3.35 -0.84 1.30
C LEU A 43 -2.93 -2.31 1.24
N ALA A 44 -2.50 -2.80 0.08
CA ALA A 44 -1.96 -4.15 -0.07
C ALA A 44 -0.69 -4.34 0.81
N LEU A 45 0.23 -3.40 0.75
CA LEU A 45 1.44 -3.40 1.59
C LEU A 45 1.10 -3.29 3.09
N PHE A 46 0.04 -2.57 3.44
CA PHE A 46 -0.43 -2.46 4.82
C PHE A 46 -1.01 -3.78 5.34
N CYS A 47 -1.75 -4.54 4.52
CA CYS A 47 -2.21 -5.89 4.88
C CYS A 47 -1.04 -6.81 5.25
N LEU A 48 0.06 -6.76 4.48
CA LEU A 48 1.27 -7.55 4.75
C LEU A 48 2.01 -7.06 5.99
N PHE A 49 2.21 -5.75 6.13
CA PHE A 49 2.89 -5.17 7.28
C PHE A 49 2.17 -5.48 8.58
N ALA A 50 0.85 -5.32 8.61
CA ALA A 50 0.02 -5.67 9.76
C ALA A 50 0.15 -7.15 10.13
N ALA A 51 0.13 -8.04 9.13
CA ALA A 51 0.29 -9.48 9.32
C ALA A 51 1.67 -9.86 9.86
N GLN A 52 2.74 -9.20 9.41
CA GLN A 52 4.08 -9.37 9.99
C GLN A 52 4.12 -9.10 11.50
N HIS A 53 3.30 -8.15 11.95
CA HIS A 53 3.16 -7.77 13.36
C HIS A 53 1.98 -8.44 14.06
N ARG A 54 1.45 -9.55 13.51
CA ARG A 54 0.38 -10.35 14.10
C ARG A 54 -0.94 -9.60 14.26
N VAL A 55 -1.20 -8.60 13.42
CA VAL A 55 -2.45 -7.84 13.43
C VAL A 55 -3.40 -8.38 12.38
N ARG A 56 -4.49 -8.95 12.85
CA ARG A 56 -5.62 -9.41 12.05
C ARG A 56 -6.66 -8.30 11.97
N PHE A 57 -7.20 -8.06 10.78
CA PHE A 57 -8.16 -6.98 10.57
C PHE A 57 -9.58 -7.43 10.87
N GLU A 58 -10.23 -6.67 11.73
CA GLU A 58 -11.66 -6.69 11.92
C GLU A 58 -12.34 -5.65 11.01
N LEU A 59 -13.65 -5.79 10.77
CA LEU A 59 -14.39 -4.92 9.86
C LEU A 59 -14.20 -3.42 10.09
N PRO A 60 -14.21 -2.88 11.34
CA PRO A 60 -13.97 -1.45 11.55
C PRO A 60 -12.60 -0.98 11.07
N VAL A 61 -11.57 -1.82 11.18
CA VAL A 61 -10.21 -1.53 10.69
C VAL A 61 -10.19 -1.47 9.17
N VAL A 62 -10.84 -2.43 8.51
CA VAL A 62 -10.96 -2.46 7.04
C VAL A 62 -11.66 -1.22 6.52
N GLN A 63 -12.75 -0.80 7.14
CA GLN A 63 -13.50 0.40 6.76
C GLN A 63 -12.68 1.69 6.95
N ALA A 64 -11.93 1.79 8.06
CA ALA A 64 -11.03 2.92 8.29
C ALA A 64 -9.88 2.94 7.28
N MET A 65 -9.25 1.80 7.02
CA MET A 65 -8.20 1.62 6.01
C MET A 65 -8.70 2.04 4.62
N ARG A 66 -9.88 1.62 4.25
CA ARG A 66 -10.55 1.95 2.99
C ARG A 66 -10.79 3.46 2.85
N THR A 67 -11.25 4.11 3.92
CA THR A 67 -11.41 5.58 3.95
C THR A 67 -10.09 6.30 3.71
N ILE A 68 -8.99 5.84 4.29
CA ILE A 68 -7.64 6.36 4.06
C ILE A 68 -7.26 6.16 2.58
N GLY A 69 -7.55 5.00 2.00
CA GLY A 69 -7.33 4.68 0.58
C GLY A 69 -8.06 5.64 -0.35
N ILE A 70 -9.31 5.98 -0.06
CA ILE A 70 -10.08 6.95 -0.85
C ILE A 70 -9.45 8.34 -0.74
N VAL A 71 -9.24 8.86 0.46
CA VAL A 71 -8.76 10.23 0.68
C VAL A 71 -7.34 10.43 0.14
N TRP A 72 -6.43 9.54 0.44
CA TRP A 72 -5.03 9.69 0.04
C TRP A 72 -4.71 9.02 -1.30
N GLY A 73 -5.14 7.79 -1.50
CA GLY A 73 -4.82 7.01 -2.69
C GLY A 73 -5.55 7.56 -3.91
N HIS A 74 -6.86 7.65 -3.84
CA HIS A 74 -7.68 8.04 -5.00
C HIS A 74 -7.69 9.55 -5.24
N GLU A 75 -7.84 10.38 -4.19
CA GLU A 75 -8.00 11.84 -4.36
C GLU A 75 -6.67 12.58 -4.47
N VAL A 76 -5.55 12.03 -3.99
CA VAL A 76 -4.24 12.71 -3.99
C VAL A 76 -3.20 11.96 -4.81
N VAL A 77 -2.86 10.72 -4.46
CA VAL A 77 -1.75 9.97 -5.10
C VAL A 77 -2.06 9.65 -6.56
N ALA A 78 -3.26 9.14 -6.87
CA ALA A 78 -3.62 8.77 -8.23
C ALA A 78 -3.61 9.97 -9.21
N PRO A 79 -4.12 11.16 -8.88
CA PRO A 79 -3.98 12.34 -9.73
C PRO A 79 -2.54 12.79 -9.96
N LEU A 80 -1.68 12.75 -8.92
CA LEU A 80 -0.26 13.08 -9.06
C LEU A 80 0.46 12.07 -9.97
N ARG A 81 0.17 10.79 -9.83
CA ARG A 81 0.67 9.72 -10.68
C ARG A 81 0.22 9.89 -12.13
N ALA A 82 -1.04 10.22 -12.35
CA ALA A 82 -1.58 10.50 -13.68
C ALA A 82 -0.87 11.70 -14.33
N ALA A 83 -0.69 12.80 -13.60
CA ALA A 83 0.05 13.97 -14.06
C ALA A 83 1.50 13.61 -14.43
N ARG A 84 2.21 12.86 -13.58
CA ARG A 84 3.58 12.41 -13.86
C ARG A 84 3.65 11.51 -15.10
N ARG A 85 2.70 10.58 -15.26
CA ARG A 85 2.63 9.67 -16.42
C ARG A 85 2.37 10.44 -17.73
N SER A 86 1.50 11.45 -17.72
CA SER A 86 1.19 12.26 -18.90
C SER A 86 2.37 13.08 -19.44
N MET A 87 3.33 13.42 -18.57
CA MET A 87 4.54 14.15 -18.95
C MET A 87 5.59 13.26 -19.62
N LYS A 88 5.54 11.92 -19.41
CA LYS A 88 6.58 10.99 -19.87
C LYS A 88 6.92 11.09 -21.37
N PRO A 89 5.95 11.19 -22.30
CA PRO A 89 6.24 11.30 -23.73
C PRO A 89 6.97 12.58 -24.13
N HIS A 90 6.84 13.64 -23.33
CA HIS A 90 7.36 14.98 -23.64
C HIS A 90 8.74 15.28 -23.06
N VAL A 91 9.28 14.39 -22.22
CA VAL A 91 10.58 14.58 -21.55
C VAL A 91 11.74 14.66 -22.55
N ALA A 92 11.71 13.84 -23.61
CA ALA A 92 12.77 13.80 -24.62
C ALA A 92 12.84 15.09 -25.48
N GLU A 93 11.74 15.82 -25.58
CA GLU A 93 11.62 17.01 -26.42
C GLU A 93 11.82 18.31 -25.64
N ASN A 94 11.74 18.26 -24.30
CA ASN A 94 11.77 19.47 -23.48
C ASN A 94 12.34 19.19 -22.08
N GLU A 95 13.54 19.68 -21.82
CA GLU A 95 14.25 19.53 -20.53
C GLU A 95 13.44 20.11 -19.34
N THR A 96 12.71 21.21 -19.56
CA THR A 96 11.85 21.81 -18.52
C THR A 96 10.74 20.84 -18.09
N VAL A 97 10.19 20.06 -19.03
CA VAL A 97 9.21 19.02 -18.72
C VAL A 97 9.83 17.90 -17.89
N GLY A 98 11.10 17.55 -18.19
CA GLY A 98 11.85 16.59 -17.39
C GLY A 98 11.99 17.03 -15.93
N GLY A 99 12.38 18.26 -15.69
CA GLY A 99 12.49 18.85 -14.35
C GLY A 99 11.14 18.85 -13.59
N LEU A 100 10.09 19.34 -14.25
CA LEU A 100 8.74 19.35 -13.67
C LEU A 100 8.24 17.93 -13.32
N ARG A 101 8.51 16.96 -14.20
CA ARG A 101 8.14 15.56 -13.94
C ARG A 101 8.82 14.99 -12.71
N GLU A 102 10.08 15.28 -12.48
CA GLU A 102 10.80 14.84 -11.27
C GLU A 102 10.28 15.55 -10.00
N GLU A 103 9.84 16.80 -10.10
CA GLU A 103 9.18 17.47 -8.98
C GLU A 103 7.83 16.85 -8.64
N VAL A 104 6.99 16.55 -9.65
CA VAL A 104 5.71 15.85 -9.45
C VAL A 104 5.95 14.47 -8.84
N LYS A 105 6.96 13.72 -9.29
CA LYS A 105 7.34 12.43 -8.70
C LYS A 105 7.71 12.56 -7.22
N ARG A 106 8.44 13.61 -6.84
CA ARG A 106 8.81 13.87 -5.45
C ARG A 106 7.58 14.16 -4.59
N VAL A 107 6.61 14.91 -5.13
CA VAL A 107 5.35 15.22 -4.43
C VAL A 107 4.47 13.97 -4.32
N GLU A 108 4.37 13.15 -5.39
CA GLU A 108 3.68 11.85 -5.37
C GLU A 108 4.24 10.97 -4.26
N LEU A 109 5.56 10.82 -4.17
CA LEU A 109 6.22 10.03 -3.13
C LEU A 109 5.97 10.57 -1.71
N ALA A 110 5.92 11.90 -1.55
CA ALA A 110 5.58 12.52 -0.27
C ALA A 110 4.12 12.25 0.13
N ALA A 111 3.20 12.23 -0.84
CA ALA A 111 1.80 11.88 -0.62
C ALA A 111 1.63 10.40 -0.23
N GLU A 112 2.38 9.49 -0.88
CA GLU A 112 2.40 8.06 -0.48
C GLU A 112 2.90 7.88 0.96
N LYS A 113 3.94 8.61 1.37
CA LYS A 113 4.42 8.62 2.77
C LYS A 113 3.36 9.16 3.74
N ALA A 114 2.64 10.20 3.37
CA ALA A 114 1.56 10.74 4.20
C ALA A 114 0.42 9.73 4.35
N MET A 115 0.07 9.01 3.28
CA MET A 115 -0.89 7.91 3.32
C MET A 115 -0.42 6.79 4.26
N GLN A 116 0.83 6.37 4.14
CA GLN A 116 1.39 5.34 5.03
C GLN A 116 1.42 5.79 6.49
N ALA A 117 1.70 7.07 6.76
CA ALA A 117 1.62 7.60 8.12
C ALA A 117 0.19 7.55 8.68
N ALA A 118 -0.83 7.85 7.87
CA ALA A 118 -2.24 7.73 8.27
C ALA A 118 -2.63 6.25 8.53
N LEU A 119 -2.12 5.30 7.75
CA LEU A 119 -2.31 3.86 8.00
C LEU A 119 -1.63 3.42 9.31
N ILE A 120 -0.47 3.97 9.64
CA ILE A 120 0.20 3.70 10.92
C ILE A 120 -0.59 4.30 12.08
N ASP A 121 -1.21 5.48 11.93
CA ASP A 121 -2.09 6.04 12.97
C ASP A 121 -3.27 5.10 13.27
N LEU A 122 -3.79 4.40 12.27
CA LEU A 122 -4.78 3.34 12.46
C LEU A 122 -4.15 2.09 13.12
N PHE A 123 -2.99 1.60 12.60
CA PHE A 123 -2.31 0.40 13.09
C PHE A 123 -2.03 0.43 14.60
N VAL A 124 -1.58 1.57 15.11
CA VAL A 124 -1.21 1.72 16.52
C VAL A 124 -2.40 1.77 17.48
N THR A 125 -3.63 1.90 16.96
CA THR A 125 -4.85 1.76 17.76
C THR A 125 -5.27 0.32 17.98
N ILE A 126 -4.69 -0.63 17.24
CA ILE A 126 -5.02 -2.05 17.31
C ILE A 126 -4.12 -2.70 18.36
N GLU A 127 -4.69 -3.07 19.50
CA GLU A 127 -3.95 -3.68 20.60
C GLU A 127 -3.84 -5.21 20.46
N GLU A 128 -4.84 -5.84 19.87
CA GLU A 128 -4.90 -7.30 19.74
C GLU A 128 -3.86 -7.83 18.76
N ARG A 129 -3.23 -8.95 19.15
CA ARG A 129 -2.28 -9.68 18.31
C ARG A 129 -2.72 -11.14 18.23
N ASP A 130 -2.73 -11.69 17.03
CA ASP A 130 -3.05 -13.10 16.82
C ASP A 130 -1.77 -13.92 16.76
N ASP A 131 -1.45 -14.58 17.86
CA ASP A 131 -0.29 -15.47 17.96
C ASP A 131 -0.61 -16.93 17.57
N THR A 132 -1.83 -17.22 17.17
CA THR A 132 -2.29 -18.57 16.82
C THR A 132 -2.10 -18.90 15.34
N GLU A 133 -2.20 -17.89 14.46
CA GLU A 133 -2.03 -18.01 13.01
C GLU A 133 -0.62 -17.55 12.59
N THR A 134 -0.12 -18.05 11.46
CA THR A 134 1.12 -17.57 10.84
C THR A 134 0.91 -16.17 10.20
N PRO A 135 1.98 -15.37 9.97
CA PRO A 135 1.83 -14.11 9.24
C PRO A 135 1.19 -14.27 7.85
N ALA A 136 1.47 -15.37 7.16
CA ALA A 136 0.88 -15.66 5.85
C ALA A 136 -0.63 -15.89 5.94
N GLU A 137 -1.11 -16.63 6.95
CA GLU A 137 -2.55 -16.84 7.20
C GLU A 137 -3.25 -15.54 7.58
N ILE A 138 -2.65 -14.74 8.46
CA ILE A 138 -3.18 -13.41 8.83
C ILE A 138 -3.24 -12.50 7.60
N ALA A 139 -2.20 -12.48 6.74
CA ALA A 139 -2.21 -11.70 5.52
C ALA A 139 -3.35 -12.13 4.58
N ALA A 140 -3.52 -13.44 4.38
CA ALA A 140 -4.61 -13.96 3.57
C ALA A 140 -5.98 -13.52 4.10
N HIS A 141 -6.16 -13.55 5.43
CA HIS A 141 -7.37 -13.04 6.08
C HIS A 141 -7.55 -11.53 5.84
N ASN A 142 -6.51 -10.72 6.04
CA ASN A 142 -6.58 -9.26 5.87
C ASN A 142 -6.95 -8.88 4.43
N PHE A 143 -6.37 -9.54 3.44
CA PHE A 143 -6.75 -9.36 2.03
C PHE A 143 -8.20 -9.78 1.75
N ALA A 144 -8.64 -10.93 2.28
CA ALA A 144 -10.00 -11.41 2.08
C ALA A 144 -11.01 -10.42 2.67
N ALA A 145 -10.78 -9.94 3.91
CA ALA A 145 -11.64 -8.96 4.56
C ALA A 145 -11.72 -7.63 3.78
N TRP A 146 -10.59 -7.19 3.21
CA TRP A 146 -10.56 -6.00 2.37
C TRP A 146 -11.32 -6.20 1.07
N PHE A 147 -11.12 -7.33 0.38
CA PHE A 147 -11.80 -7.63 -0.88
C PHE A 147 -13.30 -7.80 -0.71
N ASP A 148 -13.74 -8.43 0.38
CA ASP A 148 -15.16 -8.56 0.72
C ASP A 148 -15.82 -7.18 0.89
N GLU A 149 -15.15 -6.24 1.58
CA GLU A 149 -15.65 -4.87 1.79
C GLU A 149 -15.63 -4.03 0.50
N GLU A 150 -14.73 -4.31 -0.45
CA GLU A 150 -14.69 -3.67 -1.77
C GLU A 150 -15.64 -4.34 -2.78
N GLY A 151 -16.23 -5.50 -2.46
CA GLY A 151 -17.03 -6.28 -3.38
C GLY A 151 -16.22 -6.86 -4.55
N ILE A 152 -14.96 -7.21 -4.29
CA ILE A 152 -14.03 -7.73 -5.30
C ILE A 152 -14.13 -9.24 -5.34
N ASP A 153 -14.73 -9.77 -6.40
CA ASP A 153 -14.78 -11.17 -6.72
C ASP A 153 -13.82 -11.50 -7.88
N GLY A 154 -13.10 -12.60 -7.77
CA GLY A 154 -12.30 -13.12 -8.88
C GLY A 154 -10.96 -13.72 -8.47
N ASP A 155 -10.41 -14.54 -9.37
CA ASP A 155 -9.15 -15.24 -9.14
C ASP A 155 -7.91 -14.37 -9.44
N ALA A 156 -8.07 -13.35 -10.27
CA ALA A 156 -6.94 -12.53 -10.74
C ALA A 156 -6.29 -11.71 -9.63
N PRO A 157 -7.02 -10.95 -8.77
CA PRO A 157 -6.42 -10.28 -7.63
C PRO A 157 -5.78 -11.24 -6.64
N ARG A 158 -6.36 -12.45 -6.49
CA ARG A 158 -5.85 -13.49 -5.59
C ARG A 158 -4.50 -14.04 -6.02
N ALA A 159 -4.22 -14.15 -7.32
CA ALA A 159 -2.92 -14.58 -7.83
C ALA A 159 -1.82 -13.56 -7.49
N SER A 160 -2.09 -12.26 -7.68
CA SER A 160 -1.16 -11.19 -7.30
C SER A 160 -0.94 -11.16 -5.78
N VAL A 161 -2.00 -11.32 -4.97
CA VAL A 161 -1.90 -11.44 -3.52
C VAL A 161 -1.05 -12.64 -3.10
N ALA A 162 -1.23 -13.82 -3.73
CA ALA A 162 -0.41 -15.00 -3.42
C ALA A 162 1.08 -14.73 -3.65
N THR A 163 1.44 -14.02 -4.73
CA THR A 163 2.82 -13.58 -5.00
C THR A 163 3.33 -12.65 -3.90
N LEU A 164 2.53 -11.67 -3.48
CA LEU A 164 2.90 -10.74 -2.41
C LEU A 164 3.10 -11.43 -1.06
N VAL A 165 2.19 -12.34 -0.68
CA VAL A 165 2.28 -13.12 0.57
C VAL A 165 3.50 -14.03 0.55
N HIS A 166 3.78 -14.70 -0.58
CA HIS A 166 4.98 -15.54 -0.71
C HIS A 166 6.26 -14.70 -0.62
N ALA A 167 6.33 -13.56 -1.26
CA ALA A 167 7.50 -12.68 -1.19
C ALA A 167 7.74 -12.10 0.22
N ALA A 168 6.68 -11.90 1.00
CA ALA A 168 6.80 -11.35 2.34
C ALA A 168 7.12 -12.41 3.41
N PHE A 169 6.66 -13.67 3.24
CA PHE A 169 6.64 -14.68 4.32
C PHE A 169 7.11 -16.09 3.87
N GLY A 170 7.39 -16.31 2.57
CA GLY A 170 7.91 -17.57 2.03
C GLY A 170 9.41 -17.59 2.03
#